data_a8531f7ff30ae075a18d1ef365bd6968
#
_entry.id   a8531f7ff30ae075a18d1ef365bd6968
#
_cell.length_a   1.000
_cell.length_b   1.000
_cell.length_c   1.000
_cell.angle_alpha   90.00
_cell.angle_beta   90.00
_cell.angle_gamma   90.00
#
_symmetry.space_group_name_H-M   'P 1'
#
loop_
_entity.id
_entity.type
_entity.pdbx_description
1 polymer ?
#
loop_
_entity_poly.entity_id
_entity_poly.type
_entity_poly.pdbx_seq_one_letter_code
_entity_poly.pdbx_strand_id
1 'polypeptide(L)'
;MAKAFASQGDMTEKKISFSEIGTGLYAFTAEGDPNSGIIIGDDSVMIIEAQATPRLAKKVIDCVRSITDKPISHLVLTHYHAVRVLGASAFKANQVIMSDMARAMVVERGQQDWDSEFQRFPRLFEGYESIPGLTWPSTTFKNKMTIYLGNRRVDLMHLGRAHTAGDIVINVPDENVMFTGDIVEYRSACYCGDGHFADWGETLDAIRSFKPDAIAPGRGEALIGEALVEEAIELTYDFIESTYHPAAKVASRNGTLKEAWDAVRTECDCKFKDYAIYEHCLPFNVSRAYDEARGIDSPRIWTAERDLEMWEALQA
;
A
#
# COMPACT_ATOMS: atom_id res chain seq x y z
N MET A 1 13.31 26.02 -11.94
CA MET A 1 13.60 24.57 -11.82
C MET A 1 12.47 23.97 -11.00
N ALA A 2 11.76 22.98 -11.51
CA ALA A 2 10.78 22.25 -10.73
C ALA A 2 11.49 21.67 -9.47
N LYS A 3 10.89 21.82 -8.30
CA LYS A 3 11.40 21.16 -7.08
C LYS A 3 11.26 19.66 -7.24
N ALA A 4 12.30 18.92 -6.92
CA ALA A 4 12.26 17.47 -6.86
C ALA A 4 11.31 17.02 -5.74
N PHE A 5 10.54 15.94 -5.97
CA PHE A 5 9.80 15.27 -4.91
C PHE A 5 10.77 14.72 -3.85
N ALA A 6 10.33 14.67 -2.59
CA ALA A 6 11.19 14.29 -1.48
C ALA A 6 11.93 12.96 -1.70
N SER A 7 11.24 11.95 -2.22
CA SER A 7 11.82 10.61 -2.47
C SER A 7 12.76 10.51 -3.66
N GLN A 8 12.86 11.52 -4.51
CA GLN A 8 13.85 11.54 -5.60
C GLN A 8 15.29 11.59 -5.07
N GLY A 9 15.48 12.18 -3.89
CA GLY A 9 16.79 12.24 -3.21
C GLY A 9 17.08 11.04 -2.32
N ASP A 10 16.11 10.17 -2.05
CA ASP A 10 16.29 8.99 -1.19
C ASP A 10 16.88 7.82 -1.99
N MET A 11 18.20 7.77 -2.07
CA MET A 11 18.96 6.70 -2.72
C MET A 11 19.59 5.72 -1.73
N THR A 12 19.25 5.83 -0.44
CA THR A 12 19.82 4.98 0.62
C THR A 12 19.20 3.59 0.57
N GLU A 13 20.05 2.57 0.57
CA GLU A 13 19.58 1.19 0.68
C GLU A 13 18.91 0.97 2.04
N LYS A 14 17.73 0.32 2.04
CA LYS A 14 16.97 0.06 3.26
C LYS A 14 17.36 -1.28 3.86
N LYS A 15 17.39 -1.32 5.19
CA LYS A 15 17.62 -2.56 5.93
C LYS A 15 16.40 -3.45 5.80
N ILE A 16 16.65 -4.67 5.30
CA ILE A 16 15.64 -5.71 5.17
C ILE A 16 15.51 -6.47 6.49
N SER A 17 14.26 -6.71 6.91
CA SER A 17 13.91 -7.68 7.93
C SER A 17 13.03 -8.77 7.33
N PHE A 18 13.24 -10.01 7.74
CA PHE A 18 12.43 -11.15 7.35
C PHE A 18 12.12 -11.95 8.60
N SER A 19 10.86 -11.92 9.04
CA SER A 19 10.45 -12.48 10.33
C SER A 19 9.21 -13.36 10.20
N GLU A 20 9.14 -14.41 11.00
CA GLU A 20 7.95 -15.23 11.17
C GLU A 20 6.95 -14.50 12.08
N ILE A 21 5.70 -14.42 11.65
CA ILE A 21 4.61 -13.72 12.35
C ILE A 21 3.46 -14.66 12.75
N GLY A 22 3.55 -15.90 12.38
CA GLY A 22 2.69 -17.03 12.68
C GLY A 22 3.30 -18.27 12.06
N THR A 23 2.87 -19.46 12.42
CA THR A 23 3.47 -20.71 11.94
C THR A 23 3.48 -20.79 10.41
N GLY A 24 4.67 -20.67 9.79
CA GLY A 24 4.82 -20.65 8.33
C GLY A 24 4.27 -19.40 7.65
N LEU A 25 4.09 -18.31 8.39
CA LEU A 25 3.68 -17.01 7.90
C LEU A 25 4.79 -15.99 8.15
N TYR A 26 5.26 -15.34 7.11
CA TYR A 26 6.41 -14.43 7.20
C TYR A 26 6.09 -13.07 6.62
N ALA A 27 6.72 -12.04 7.17
CA ALA A 27 6.75 -10.69 6.64
C ALA A 27 8.17 -10.33 6.19
N PHE A 28 8.28 -9.86 4.95
CA PHE A 28 9.46 -9.18 4.42
C PHE A 28 9.21 -7.68 4.54
N THR A 29 10.04 -6.95 5.29
CA THR A 29 9.91 -5.51 5.51
C THR A 29 11.22 -4.79 5.22
N ALA A 30 11.17 -3.51 4.84
CA ALA A 30 12.33 -2.74 4.43
C ALA A 30 12.18 -1.24 4.76
N GLU A 31 12.20 -0.87 6.05
CA GLU A 31 12.28 0.51 6.57
C GLU A 31 11.45 1.56 5.81
N GLY A 32 10.15 1.33 5.67
CA GLY A 32 9.22 2.24 5.00
C GLY A 32 9.08 2.01 3.49
N ASP A 33 9.84 1.08 2.90
CA ASP A 33 9.56 0.55 1.56
C ASP A 33 8.38 -0.44 1.61
N PRO A 34 7.81 -0.79 0.43
CA PRO A 34 6.75 -1.78 0.35
C PRO A 34 7.10 -3.13 1.00
N ASN A 35 6.23 -3.61 1.87
CA ASN A 35 6.34 -4.94 2.45
C ASN A 35 5.85 -6.03 1.48
N SER A 36 6.24 -7.28 1.75
CA SER A 36 5.67 -8.47 1.11
C SER A 36 5.36 -9.52 2.17
N GLY A 37 4.27 -10.26 1.98
CA GLY A 37 3.87 -11.37 2.83
C GLY A 37 4.18 -12.72 2.19
N ILE A 38 4.45 -13.74 3.02
CA ILE A 38 4.71 -15.10 2.60
C ILE A 38 3.86 -16.05 3.42
N ILE A 39 3.08 -16.90 2.76
CA ILE A 39 2.26 -17.95 3.36
C ILE A 39 2.74 -19.30 2.82
N ILE A 40 3.27 -20.15 3.72
CA ILE A 40 3.70 -21.50 3.38
C ILE A 40 2.54 -22.47 3.64
N GLY A 41 2.07 -23.10 2.59
CA GLY A 41 1.11 -24.20 2.65
C GLY A 41 1.79 -25.57 2.66
N ASP A 42 1.00 -26.65 2.50
CA ASP A 42 1.53 -28.03 2.53
C ASP A 42 2.49 -28.29 1.36
N ASP A 43 2.12 -27.87 0.14
CA ASP A 43 2.86 -28.19 -1.09
C ASP A 43 3.35 -26.96 -1.86
N SER A 44 2.94 -25.77 -1.48
CA SER A 44 3.24 -24.55 -2.22
C SER A 44 3.28 -23.31 -1.32
N VAL A 45 3.72 -22.21 -1.90
CA VAL A 45 3.83 -20.90 -1.26
C VAL A 45 2.92 -19.91 -1.98
N MET A 46 2.24 -19.06 -1.20
CA MET A 46 1.59 -17.84 -1.67
C MET A 46 2.43 -16.64 -1.26
N ILE A 47 2.62 -15.72 -2.20
CA ILE A 47 3.25 -14.42 -1.97
C ILE A 47 2.18 -13.35 -1.98
N ILE A 48 2.32 -12.37 -1.11
CA ILE A 48 1.50 -11.17 -1.04
C ILE A 48 2.39 -9.99 -1.36
N GLU A 49 2.02 -9.18 -2.36
CA GLU A 49 2.77 -8.08 -2.94
C GLU A 49 4.06 -8.50 -3.67
N ALA A 50 4.29 -7.87 -4.84
CA ALA A 50 5.34 -8.27 -5.76
C ALA A 50 6.55 -7.35 -5.78
N GLN A 51 6.56 -6.27 -5.00
CA GLN A 51 7.57 -5.21 -5.11
C GLN A 51 7.50 -4.43 -6.45
N ALA A 52 8.24 -3.33 -6.54
CA ALA A 52 8.24 -2.44 -7.71
C ALA A 52 8.93 -3.04 -8.95
N THR A 53 9.90 -3.91 -8.78
CA THR A 53 10.67 -4.48 -9.91
C THR A 53 10.99 -5.96 -9.69
N PRO A 54 11.24 -6.71 -10.78
CA PRO A 54 11.74 -8.08 -10.67
C PRO A 54 13.04 -8.20 -9.87
N ARG A 55 13.88 -7.17 -9.86
CA ARG A 55 15.10 -7.11 -9.05
C ARG A 55 14.78 -7.08 -7.55
N LEU A 56 13.83 -6.25 -7.12
CA LEU A 56 13.41 -6.21 -5.72
C LEU A 56 12.64 -7.48 -5.34
N ALA A 57 11.76 -7.96 -6.20
CA ALA A 57 11.06 -9.24 -6.03
C ALA A 57 12.02 -10.42 -5.78
N LYS A 58 13.20 -10.39 -6.42
CA LYS A 58 14.22 -11.42 -6.19
C LYS A 58 14.70 -11.44 -4.73
N LYS A 59 14.81 -10.31 -4.05
CA LYS A 59 15.17 -10.27 -2.62
C LYS A 59 14.13 -11.03 -1.78
N VAL A 60 12.84 -10.88 -2.08
CA VAL A 60 11.75 -11.64 -1.44
C VAL A 60 11.89 -13.14 -1.75
N ILE A 61 12.12 -13.49 -3.02
CA ILE A 61 12.32 -14.89 -3.44
C ILE A 61 13.51 -15.52 -2.72
N ASP A 62 14.63 -14.80 -2.57
CA ASP A 62 15.82 -15.31 -1.88
C ASP A 62 15.51 -15.58 -0.38
N CYS A 63 14.71 -14.73 0.28
CA CYS A 63 14.20 -14.98 1.62
C CYS A 63 13.32 -16.24 1.66
N VAL A 64 12.38 -16.39 0.73
CA VAL A 64 11.54 -17.61 0.64
C VAL A 64 12.41 -18.86 0.47
N ARG A 65 13.42 -18.82 -0.40
CA ARG A 65 14.30 -19.97 -0.66
C ARG A 65 15.23 -20.29 0.51
N SER A 66 15.42 -19.37 1.45
CA SER A 66 16.15 -19.67 2.69
C SER A 66 15.37 -20.56 3.67
N ILE A 67 14.04 -20.67 3.50
CA ILE A 67 13.15 -21.41 4.41
C ILE A 67 12.42 -22.59 3.74
N THR A 68 12.24 -22.57 2.41
CA THR A 68 11.53 -23.64 1.69
C THR A 68 11.87 -23.70 0.21
N ASP A 69 11.88 -24.94 -0.34
CA ASP A 69 12.01 -25.18 -1.78
C ASP A 69 10.64 -25.36 -2.47
N LYS A 70 9.52 -25.25 -1.73
CA LYS A 70 8.16 -25.39 -2.29
C LYS A 70 7.94 -24.39 -3.42
N PRO A 71 7.21 -24.76 -4.50
CA PRO A 71 6.93 -23.85 -5.60
C PRO A 71 6.05 -22.68 -5.15
N ILE A 72 6.30 -21.49 -5.71
CA ILE A 72 5.41 -20.35 -5.56
C ILE A 72 4.24 -20.54 -6.52
N SER A 73 3.07 -20.83 -5.98
CA SER A 73 1.87 -21.12 -6.77
C SER A 73 0.96 -19.92 -6.96
N HIS A 74 0.90 -19.04 -5.97
CA HIS A 74 0.00 -17.89 -5.96
C HIS A 74 0.76 -16.61 -5.65
N LEU A 75 0.41 -15.55 -6.36
CA LEU A 75 0.79 -14.18 -6.06
C LEU A 75 -0.50 -13.38 -5.89
N VAL A 76 -0.71 -12.82 -4.71
CA VAL A 76 -1.85 -11.97 -4.39
C VAL A 76 -1.38 -10.53 -4.30
N LEU A 77 -2.05 -9.66 -5.02
CA LEU A 77 -1.77 -8.22 -5.05
C LEU A 77 -2.92 -7.48 -4.39
N THR A 78 -2.65 -6.75 -3.31
CA THR A 78 -3.70 -6.14 -2.50
C THR A 78 -4.39 -5.00 -3.22
N HIS A 79 -3.65 -4.28 -4.06
CA HIS A 79 -4.13 -3.17 -4.88
C HIS A 79 -3.27 -3.02 -6.15
N TYR A 80 -3.42 -1.91 -6.89
CA TYR A 80 -2.89 -1.78 -8.25
C TYR A 80 -1.57 -1.00 -8.36
N HIS A 81 -1.09 -0.30 -7.31
CA HIS A 81 0.05 0.61 -7.40
C HIS A 81 1.33 -0.07 -7.91
N ALA A 82 2.04 0.64 -8.78
CA ALA A 82 3.22 0.15 -9.49
C ALA A 82 4.31 -0.38 -8.55
N VAL A 83 4.53 0.29 -7.40
CA VAL A 83 5.53 -0.11 -6.39
C VAL A 83 5.20 -1.44 -5.71
N ARG A 84 3.97 -1.98 -5.90
CA ARG A 84 3.50 -3.25 -5.32
C ARG A 84 3.43 -4.38 -6.34
N VAL A 85 3.24 -4.04 -7.63
CA VAL A 85 2.78 -5.04 -8.59
C VAL A 85 3.78 -5.36 -9.71
N LEU A 86 4.68 -4.44 -10.10
CA LEU A 86 5.46 -4.60 -11.33
C LEU A 86 6.59 -5.63 -11.23
N GLY A 87 6.95 -6.07 -10.02
CA GLY A 87 7.88 -7.19 -9.80
C GLY A 87 7.29 -8.58 -10.05
N ALA A 88 5.99 -8.70 -10.34
CA ALA A 88 5.23 -9.95 -10.40
C ALA A 88 5.85 -11.04 -11.29
N SER A 89 6.44 -10.66 -12.42
CA SER A 89 7.03 -11.61 -13.38
C SER A 89 8.17 -12.47 -12.80
N ALA A 90 8.87 -11.98 -11.76
CA ALA A 90 9.96 -12.71 -11.13
C ALA A 90 9.49 -13.96 -10.37
N PHE A 91 8.30 -13.93 -9.80
CA PHE A 91 7.79 -15.03 -8.98
C PHE A 91 7.37 -16.25 -9.80
N LYS A 92 7.05 -16.06 -11.10
CA LYS A 92 6.57 -17.14 -11.98
C LYS A 92 5.40 -17.92 -11.37
N ALA A 93 4.56 -17.23 -10.60
CA ALA A 93 3.40 -17.82 -9.95
C ALA A 93 2.40 -18.37 -10.98
N ASN A 94 1.75 -19.49 -10.64
CA ASN A 94 0.73 -20.07 -11.52
C ASN A 94 -0.51 -19.19 -11.63
N GLN A 95 -0.82 -18.46 -10.55
CA GLN A 95 -1.95 -17.53 -10.47
C GLN A 95 -1.49 -16.20 -9.90
N VAL A 96 -1.91 -15.12 -10.57
CA VAL A 96 -1.81 -13.74 -10.07
C VAL A 96 -3.24 -13.28 -9.78
N ILE A 97 -3.50 -12.85 -8.55
CA ILE A 97 -4.85 -12.60 -8.04
C ILE A 97 -4.97 -11.16 -7.56
N MET A 98 -6.06 -10.50 -7.95
CA MET A 98 -6.48 -9.16 -7.48
C MET A 98 -7.99 -9.13 -7.24
N SER A 99 -8.50 -8.07 -6.62
CA SER A 99 -9.92 -7.75 -6.70
C SER A 99 -10.32 -7.32 -8.13
N ASP A 100 -11.62 -7.45 -8.47
CA ASP A 100 -12.15 -6.93 -9.72
C ASP A 100 -11.88 -5.41 -9.87
N MET A 101 -12.01 -4.69 -8.77
CA MET A 101 -11.80 -3.24 -8.73
C MET A 101 -10.32 -2.88 -8.91
N ALA A 102 -9.40 -3.58 -8.24
CA ALA A 102 -7.96 -3.34 -8.44
C ALA A 102 -7.57 -3.58 -9.91
N ARG A 103 -8.10 -4.64 -10.55
CA ARG A 103 -7.88 -4.86 -11.99
C ARG A 103 -8.48 -3.74 -12.84
N ALA A 104 -9.65 -3.22 -12.49
CA ALA A 104 -10.26 -2.09 -13.21
C ALA A 104 -9.37 -0.85 -13.13
N MET A 105 -8.75 -0.60 -11.98
CA MET A 105 -7.78 0.50 -11.80
C MET A 105 -6.50 0.29 -12.61
N VAL A 106 -5.98 -0.95 -12.73
CA VAL A 106 -4.87 -1.23 -13.67
C VAL A 106 -5.24 -0.84 -15.10
N VAL A 107 -6.47 -1.18 -15.55
CA VAL A 107 -6.96 -0.83 -16.89
C VAL A 107 -7.08 0.69 -17.08
N GLU A 108 -7.60 1.38 -16.08
CA GLU A 108 -7.90 2.81 -16.15
C GLU A 108 -6.65 3.68 -16.06
N ARG A 109 -5.74 3.36 -15.12
CA ARG A 109 -4.67 4.27 -14.69
C ARG A 109 -3.32 3.62 -14.40
N GLY A 110 -3.16 2.32 -14.61
CA GLY A 110 -1.94 1.60 -14.23
C GLY A 110 -0.67 2.11 -14.92
N GLN A 111 -0.78 2.57 -16.19
CA GLN A 111 0.38 3.15 -16.88
C GLN A 111 0.75 4.52 -16.32
N GLN A 112 -0.25 5.37 -16.04
CA GLN A 112 -0.03 6.70 -15.46
C GLN A 112 0.55 6.60 -14.06
N ASP A 113 0.08 5.64 -13.26
CA ASP A 113 0.63 5.36 -11.94
C ASP A 113 2.10 4.94 -12.03
N TRP A 114 2.44 4.00 -12.92
CA TRP A 114 3.83 3.61 -13.15
C TRP A 114 4.70 4.79 -13.57
N ASP A 115 4.26 5.56 -14.55
CA ASP A 115 5.04 6.70 -15.07
C ASP A 115 5.25 7.78 -13.99
N SER A 116 4.24 8.06 -13.18
CA SER A 116 4.30 9.01 -12.06
C SER A 116 5.22 8.49 -10.96
N GLU A 117 5.02 7.25 -10.48
CA GLU A 117 5.83 6.69 -9.40
C GLU A 117 7.29 6.49 -9.78
N PHE A 118 7.58 6.09 -11.01
CA PHE A 118 8.94 5.97 -11.54
C PHE A 118 9.74 7.27 -11.38
N GLN A 119 9.10 8.41 -11.64
CA GLN A 119 9.75 9.71 -11.47
C GLN A 119 9.93 10.10 -10.01
N ARG A 120 9.01 9.69 -9.14
CA ARG A 120 8.99 10.05 -7.72
C ARG A 120 9.89 9.18 -6.85
N PHE A 121 10.06 7.89 -7.21
CA PHE A 121 10.80 6.89 -6.43
C PHE A 121 11.88 6.15 -7.24
N PRO A 122 12.88 6.85 -7.81
CA PRO A 122 13.85 6.22 -8.72
C PRO A 122 14.58 5.02 -8.10
N ARG A 123 14.81 5.01 -6.79
CA ARG A 123 15.45 3.89 -6.08
C ARG A 123 14.61 2.61 -6.13
N LEU A 124 13.30 2.70 -5.96
CA LEU A 124 12.41 1.53 -6.01
C LEU A 124 12.33 0.93 -7.43
N PHE A 125 12.58 1.72 -8.45
CA PHE A 125 12.55 1.28 -9.83
C PHE A 125 13.94 0.94 -10.39
N GLU A 126 14.93 0.74 -9.53
CA GLU A 126 16.24 0.26 -9.96
C GLU A 126 16.11 -1.13 -10.62
N GLY A 127 16.60 -1.27 -11.87
CA GLY A 127 16.40 -2.47 -12.69
C GLY A 127 15.05 -2.52 -13.41
N TYR A 128 14.41 -1.37 -13.62
CA TYR A 128 13.12 -1.24 -14.29
C TYR A 128 13.09 -1.84 -15.71
N GLU A 129 14.24 -1.94 -16.38
CA GLU A 129 14.39 -2.54 -17.72
C GLU A 129 13.94 -4.00 -17.75
N SER A 130 13.90 -4.65 -16.59
CA SER A 130 13.46 -6.04 -16.45
C SER A 130 11.93 -6.19 -16.28
N ILE A 131 11.19 -5.08 -16.16
CA ILE A 131 9.72 -5.08 -16.05
C ILE A 131 9.13 -5.35 -17.43
N PRO A 132 8.35 -6.43 -17.63
CA PRO A 132 7.85 -6.78 -18.97
C PRO A 132 6.66 -5.93 -19.43
N GLY A 133 6.10 -5.11 -18.55
CA GLY A 133 4.90 -4.31 -18.73
C GLY A 133 4.01 -4.32 -17.49
N LEU A 134 2.80 -3.81 -17.61
CA LEU A 134 1.82 -3.81 -16.52
C LEU A 134 1.51 -5.25 -16.07
N THR A 135 1.30 -5.41 -14.77
CA THR A 135 0.91 -6.70 -14.19
C THR A 135 -0.58 -6.93 -14.36
N TRP A 136 -0.92 -8.05 -14.97
CA TRP A 136 -2.30 -8.48 -15.19
C TRP A 136 -2.63 -9.67 -14.32
N PRO A 137 -3.70 -9.62 -13.51
CA PRO A 137 -4.15 -10.79 -12.78
C PRO A 137 -4.70 -11.85 -13.75
N SER A 138 -4.42 -13.12 -13.45
CA SER A 138 -5.03 -14.26 -14.11
C SER A 138 -6.39 -14.63 -13.49
N THR A 139 -6.61 -14.18 -12.25
CA THR A 139 -7.83 -14.48 -11.48
C THR A 139 -8.25 -13.22 -10.73
N THR A 140 -9.56 -12.93 -10.78
CA THR A 140 -10.14 -11.81 -10.00
C THR A 140 -11.36 -12.27 -9.21
N PHE A 141 -11.71 -11.51 -8.18
CA PHE A 141 -12.92 -11.73 -7.39
C PHE A 141 -13.49 -10.39 -6.91
N LYS A 142 -14.79 -10.40 -6.56
CA LYS A 142 -15.47 -9.17 -6.16
C LYS A 142 -15.29 -8.83 -4.69
N ASN A 143 -15.74 -9.69 -3.78
CA ASN A 143 -15.78 -9.38 -2.35
C ASN A 143 -14.92 -10.33 -1.51
N LYS A 144 -14.99 -11.64 -1.79
CA LYS A 144 -14.27 -12.64 -1.02
C LYS A 144 -13.92 -13.84 -1.89
N MET A 145 -12.71 -14.36 -1.67
CA MET A 145 -12.23 -15.63 -2.22
C MET A 145 -11.52 -16.41 -1.11
N THR A 146 -11.74 -17.71 -1.03
CA THR A 146 -10.99 -18.60 -0.15
C THR A 146 -10.09 -19.50 -0.98
N ILE A 147 -8.82 -19.59 -0.61
CA ILE A 147 -7.83 -20.46 -1.23
C ILE A 147 -7.33 -21.45 -0.17
N TYR A 148 -7.17 -22.70 -0.57
CA TYR A 148 -6.56 -23.73 0.27
C TYR A 148 -5.16 -24.07 -0.26
N LEU A 149 -4.14 -23.83 0.55
CA LEU A 149 -2.76 -24.24 0.28
C LEU A 149 -2.49 -25.57 1.00
N GLY A 150 -3.05 -26.65 0.44
CA GLY A 150 -3.18 -27.92 1.19
C GLY A 150 -4.28 -27.78 2.25
N ASN A 151 -3.95 -28.01 3.52
CA ASN A 151 -4.88 -27.85 4.63
C ASN A 151 -5.01 -26.39 5.12
N ARG A 152 -4.09 -25.51 4.76
CA ARG A 152 -4.09 -24.12 5.18
C ARG A 152 -5.13 -23.31 4.43
N ARG A 153 -6.10 -22.77 5.16
CA ARG A 153 -7.10 -21.84 4.63
C ARG A 153 -6.54 -20.42 4.58
N VAL A 154 -6.76 -19.73 3.47
CA VAL A 154 -6.43 -18.33 3.25
C VAL A 154 -7.66 -17.61 2.69
N ASP A 155 -8.15 -16.59 3.39
CA ASP A 155 -9.29 -15.78 2.98
C ASP A 155 -8.79 -14.44 2.42
N LEU A 156 -9.08 -14.15 1.15
CA LEU A 156 -8.86 -12.87 0.49
C LEU A 156 -10.16 -12.07 0.56
N MET A 157 -10.13 -10.83 1.09
CA MET A 157 -11.36 -10.09 1.34
C MET A 157 -11.21 -8.62 0.97
N HIS A 158 -12.19 -8.10 0.23
CA HIS A 158 -12.41 -6.67 0.10
C HIS A 158 -13.36 -6.24 1.21
N LEU A 159 -12.85 -5.48 2.18
CA LEU A 159 -13.61 -5.06 3.37
C LEU A 159 -14.26 -3.67 3.19
N GLY A 160 -13.79 -2.91 2.24
CA GLY A 160 -14.25 -1.55 1.94
C GLY A 160 -13.20 -0.79 1.15
N ARG A 161 -13.54 0.43 0.72
CA ARG A 161 -12.58 1.36 0.10
C ARG A 161 -11.71 1.95 1.22
N ALA A 162 -10.43 2.15 0.93
CA ALA A 162 -9.49 2.74 1.88
C ALA A 162 -8.36 3.46 1.13
N HIS A 163 -7.18 2.85 1.04
CA HIS A 163 -6.03 3.35 0.30
C HIS A 163 -6.31 3.48 -1.22
N THR A 164 -7.10 2.55 -1.75
CA THR A 164 -7.69 2.58 -3.08
C THR A 164 -9.14 2.09 -3.04
N ALA A 165 -9.83 2.13 -4.18
CA ALA A 165 -11.17 1.56 -4.28
C ALA A 165 -11.18 0.02 -4.30
N GLY A 166 -10.04 -0.61 -4.53
CA GLY A 166 -9.94 -2.05 -4.79
C GLY A 166 -9.15 -2.86 -3.78
N ASP A 167 -8.83 -2.28 -2.63
CA ASP A 167 -7.97 -2.90 -1.62
C ASP A 167 -8.54 -4.22 -1.09
N ILE A 168 -7.66 -5.17 -0.85
CA ILE A 168 -8.00 -6.41 -0.18
C ILE A 168 -7.04 -6.69 0.98
N VAL A 169 -7.55 -7.38 1.98
CA VAL A 169 -6.77 -8.00 3.04
C VAL A 169 -6.70 -9.50 2.84
N ILE A 170 -5.64 -10.11 3.35
CA ILE A 170 -5.42 -11.55 3.33
C ILE A 170 -5.39 -12.04 4.77
N ASN A 171 -6.38 -12.83 5.14
CA ASN A 171 -6.51 -13.39 6.48
C ASN A 171 -6.19 -14.89 6.48
N VAL A 172 -5.41 -15.33 7.45
CA VAL A 172 -5.09 -16.73 7.72
C VAL A 172 -5.74 -17.11 9.05
N PRO A 173 -6.98 -17.65 9.03
CA PRO A 173 -7.79 -17.81 10.25
C PRO A 173 -7.18 -18.75 11.28
N ASP A 174 -6.45 -19.80 10.85
CA ASP A 174 -5.89 -20.82 11.75
C ASP A 174 -4.77 -20.23 12.64
N GLU A 175 -4.11 -19.18 12.18
CA GLU A 175 -3.05 -18.47 12.91
C GLU A 175 -3.50 -17.09 13.41
N ASN A 176 -4.73 -16.68 13.06
CA ASN A 176 -5.28 -15.35 13.32
C ASN A 176 -4.34 -14.21 12.89
N VAL A 177 -3.72 -14.35 11.72
CA VAL A 177 -2.78 -13.39 11.12
C VAL A 177 -3.40 -12.74 9.91
N MET A 178 -3.19 -11.42 9.77
CA MET A 178 -3.69 -10.67 8.62
C MET A 178 -2.56 -9.89 7.93
N PHE A 179 -2.55 -9.93 6.60
CA PHE A 179 -1.76 -9.05 5.74
C PHE A 179 -2.71 -7.98 5.21
N THR A 180 -2.44 -6.73 5.57
CA THR A 180 -3.43 -5.64 5.37
C THR A 180 -3.19 -4.81 4.11
N GLY A 181 -2.05 -5.01 3.43
CA GLY A 181 -1.63 -4.04 2.42
C GLY A 181 -1.61 -2.63 2.98
N ASP A 182 -1.78 -1.64 2.13
CA ASP A 182 -1.66 -0.21 2.49
C ASP A 182 -2.92 0.34 3.19
N ILE A 183 -3.87 -0.54 3.56
CA ILE A 183 -4.99 -0.15 4.42
C ILE A 183 -4.49 0.21 5.82
N VAL A 184 -3.47 -0.51 6.33
CA VAL A 184 -2.80 -0.22 7.60
C VAL A 184 -1.33 0.02 7.35
N GLU A 185 -0.82 1.13 7.86
CA GLU A 185 0.60 1.49 7.82
C GLU A 185 1.13 1.68 9.25
N TYR A 186 2.38 1.31 9.50
CA TYR A 186 2.95 1.46 10.84
C TYR A 186 4.18 2.34 10.82
N ARG A 187 4.09 3.51 11.48
CA ARG A 187 5.15 4.55 11.54
C ARG A 187 5.69 4.93 10.17
N SER A 188 4.85 4.78 9.17
CA SER A 188 5.04 5.22 7.79
C SER A 188 3.82 6.04 7.39
N ALA A 189 4.02 7.09 6.60
CA ALA A 189 2.91 7.89 6.14
C ALA A 189 2.07 7.12 5.12
N CYS A 190 0.75 7.09 5.31
CA CYS A 190 -0.14 6.55 4.30
C CYS A 190 -0.06 7.41 3.03
N TYR A 191 0.05 6.77 1.86
CA TYR A 191 -0.22 7.46 0.62
C TYR A 191 -1.73 7.45 0.38
N CYS A 192 -2.33 8.63 0.35
CA CYS A 192 -3.78 8.78 0.21
C CYS A 192 -4.18 9.37 -1.15
N GLY A 193 -3.26 9.49 -2.12
CA GLY A 193 -3.52 10.13 -3.41
C GLY A 193 -4.67 9.50 -4.21
N ASP A 194 -4.91 8.19 -4.02
CA ASP A 194 -6.03 7.44 -4.57
C ASP A 194 -7.01 6.96 -3.48
N GLY A 195 -6.88 7.50 -2.27
CA GLY A 195 -7.63 7.09 -1.10
C GLY A 195 -9.09 7.57 -1.10
N HIS A 196 -9.84 6.95 -0.20
CA HIS A 196 -11.24 7.26 0.09
C HIS A 196 -11.37 7.55 1.59
N PHE A 197 -11.09 8.78 1.98
CA PHE A 197 -11.02 9.19 3.39
C PHE A 197 -12.31 8.91 4.16
N ALA A 198 -13.46 9.17 3.53
CA ALA A 198 -14.76 8.98 4.16
C ALA A 198 -15.07 7.51 4.50
N ASP A 199 -14.51 6.57 3.75
CA ASP A 199 -14.79 5.12 3.92
C ASP A 199 -13.69 4.41 4.71
N TRP A 200 -12.47 4.98 4.74
CA TRP A 200 -11.28 4.29 5.26
C TRP A 200 -11.43 3.89 6.73
N GLY A 201 -12.04 4.77 7.55
CA GLY A 201 -12.31 4.47 8.97
C GLY A 201 -13.17 3.24 9.17
N GLU A 202 -14.25 3.06 8.39
CA GLU A 202 -15.11 1.87 8.45
C GLU A 202 -14.36 0.60 8.02
N THR A 203 -13.44 0.73 7.06
CA THR A 203 -12.58 -0.40 6.62
C THR A 203 -11.58 -0.80 7.71
N LEU A 204 -10.99 0.17 8.44
CA LEU A 204 -10.15 -0.10 9.61
C LEU A 204 -10.93 -0.79 10.73
N ASP A 205 -12.16 -0.35 11.01
CA ASP A 205 -13.03 -1.00 12.00
C ASP A 205 -13.41 -2.43 11.57
N ALA A 206 -13.59 -2.67 10.28
CA ALA A 206 -13.79 -4.02 9.78
C ALA A 206 -12.57 -4.91 10.04
N ILE A 207 -11.32 -4.44 9.82
CA ILE A 207 -10.09 -5.15 10.19
C ILE A 207 -10.05 -5.42 11.70
N ARG A 208 -10.28 -4.40 12.51
CA ARG A 208 -10.33 -4.49 13.98
C ARG A 208 -11.29 -5.57 14.47
N SER A 209 -12.43 -5.76 13.78
CA SER A 209 -13.45 -6.76 14.17
C SER A 209 -12.97 -8.21 14.10
N PHE A 210 -11.94 -8.51 13.30
CA PHE A 210 -11.30 -9.82 13.23
C PHE A 210 -10.41 -10.11 14.44
N LYS A 211 -9.97 -9.06 15.18
CA LYS A 211 -9.04 -9.15 16.32
C LYS A 211 -7.80 -9.97 15.97
N PRO A 212 -7.05 -9.62 14.92
CA PRO A 212 -5.89 -10.39 14.54
C PRO A 212 -4.80 -10.36 15.62
N ASP A 213 -4.18 -11.52 15.87
CA ASP A 213 -3.06 -11.64 16.81
C ASP A 213 -1.76 -11.07 16.24
N ALA A 214 -1.66 -11.00 14.91
CA ALA A 214 -0.54 -10.35 14.23
C ALA A 214 -0.99 -9.76 12.89
N ILE A 215 -0.32 -8.68 12.46
CA ILE A 215 -0.48 -8.09 11.13
C ILE A 215 0.86 -7.85 10.45
N ALA A 216 0.85 -7.98 9.12
CA ALA A 216 1.86 -7.39 8.26
C ALA A 216 1.23 -6.18 7.55
N PRO A 217 1.59 -4.94 7.94
CA PRO A 217 1.10 -3.73 7.30
C PRO A 217 1.71 -3.54 5.92
N GLY A 218 1.22 -2.58 5.15
CA GLY A 218 1.78 -2.26 3.84
C GLY A 218 3.22 -1.76 3.92
N ARG A 219 3.53 -0.96 4.93
CA ARG A 219 4.87 -0.45 5.24
C ARG A 219 5.10 -0.47 6.75
N GLY A 220 6.36 -0.45 7.14
CA GLY A 220 6.76 -0.54 8.54
C GLY A 220 6.97 -1.97 9.01
N GLU A 221 7.20 -2.14 10.29
CA GLU A 221 7.45 -3.45 10.87
C GLU A 221 6.19 -4.30 10.94
N ALA A 222 6.35 -5.62 10.83
CA ALA A 222 5.26 -6.55 11.14
C ALA A 222 5.03 -6.59 12.67
N LEU A 223 3.79 -6.71 13.08
CA LEU A 223 3.36 -6.52 14.46
C LEU A 223 2.74 -7.80 15.01
N ILE A 224 3.19 -8.21 16.19
CA ILE A 224 2.70 -9.40 16.88
C ILE A 224 2.17 -8.99 18.25
N GLY A 225 0.94 -9.35 18.52
CA GLY A 225 0.19 -9.07 19.75
C GLY A 225 -0.85 -7.98 19.57
N GLU A 226 -2.02 -8.21 20.19
CA GLU A 226 -3.23 -7.38 20.06
C GLU A 226 -2.95 -5.88 20.31
N ALA A 227 -2.12 -5.54 21.30
CA ALA A 227 -1.82 -4.14 21.62
C ALA A 227 -1.06 -3.41 20.50
N LEU A 228 -0.11 -4.08 19.83
CA LEU A 228 0.63 -3.48 18.72
C LEU A 228 -0.22 -3.39 17.44
N VAL A 229 -1.07 -4.38 17.23
CA VAL A 229 -2.04 -4.37 16.12
C VAL A 229 -3.00 -3.20 16.29
N GLU A 230 -3.56 -3.02 17.48
CA GLU A 230 -4.45 -1.90 17.79
C GLU A 230 -3.72 -0.56 17.64
N GLU A 231 -2.48 -0.44 18.15
CA GLU A 231 -1.65 0.76 17.95
C GLU A 231 -1.52 1.12 16.47
N ALA A 232 -1.26 0.13 15.59
CA ALA A 232 -1.10 0.40 14.16
C ALA A 232 -2.40 0.88 13.50
N ILE A 233 -3.54 0.29 13.87
CA ILE A 233 -4.84 0.69 13.37
C ILE A 233 -5.16 2.13 13.83
N GLU A 234 -4.94 2.44 15.11
CA GLU A 234 -5.17 3.78 15.66
C GLU A 234 -4.23 4.83 15.05
N LEU A 235 -2.95 4.51 14.85
CA LEU A 235 -1.99 5.42 14.20
C LEU A 235 -2.37 5.71 12.75
N THR A 236 -2.85 4.70 12.01
CA THR A 236 -3.35 4.87 10.65
C THR A 236 -4.60 5.75 10.65
N TYR A 237 -5.54 5.48 11.57
CA TYR A 237 -6.76 6.27 11.72
C TYR A 237 -6.44 7.75 12.05
N ASP A 238 -5.57 8.01 13.05
CA ASP A 238 -5.17 9.38 13.42
C ASP A 238 -4.49 10.10 12.25
N PHE A 239 -3.67 9.40 11.45
CA PHE A 239 -3.03 9.98 10.27
C PHE A 239 -4.05 10.42 9.21
N ILE A 240 -5.05 9.58 8.92
CA ILE A 240 -6.09 9.85 7.94
C ILE A 240 -6.94 11.04 8.38
N GLU A 241 -7.42 11.03 9.61
CA GLU A 241 -8.27 12.07 10.19
C GLU A 241 -7.54 13.41 10.29
N SER A 242 -6.28 13.39 10.75
CA SER A 242 -5.43 14.58 10.84
C SER A 242 -5.12 15.20 9.46
N THR A 243 -5.19 14.40 8.40
CA THR A 243 -5.05 14.87 7.02
C THR A 243 -6.36 15.40 6.47
N TYR A 244 -7.45 14.65 6.66
CA TYR A 244 -8.75 14.97 6.04
C TYR A 244 -9.44 16.17 6.67
N HIS A 245 -9.56 16.23 7.99
CA HIS A 245 -10.36 17.25 8.66
C HIS A 245 -9.87 18.69 8.41
N PRO A 246 -8.58 19.02 8.51
CA PRO A 246 -8.11 20.37 8.20
C PRO A 246 -8.36 20.74 6.74
N ALA A 247 -8.14 19.81 5.80
CA ALA A 247 -8.39 20.05 4.38
C ALA A 247 -9.89 20.28 4.10
N ALA A 248 -10.77 19.45 4.69
CA ALA A 248 -12.21 19.57 4.57
C ALA A 248 -12.74 20.91 5.14
N LYS A 249 -12.20 21.36 6.27
CA LYS A 249 -12.54 22.65 6.87
C LYS A 249 -12.17 23.82 5.95
N VAL A 250 -11.06 23.72 5.24
CA VAL A 250 -10.68 24.75 4.24
C VAL A 250 -11.58 24.67 3.01
N ALA A 251 -11.83 23.46 2.49
CA ALA A 251 -12.70 23.24 1.34
C ALA A 251 -14.13 23.76 1.58
N SER A 252 -14.69 23.56 2.79
CA SER A 252 -16.06 23.99 3.14
C SER A 252 -16.27 25.50 3.08
N ARG A 253 -15.21 26.30 3.25
CA ARG A 253 -15.22 27.76 3.13
C ARG A 253 -14.75 28.26 1.76
N ASN A 254 -14.59 27.38 0.76
CA ASN A 254 -14.02 27.66 -0.55
C ASN A 254 -12.60 28.25 -0.49
N GLY A 255 -11.80 27.86 0.52
CA GLY A 255 -10.38 28.21 0.60
C GLY A 255 -9.55 27.51 -0.49
N THR A 256 -8.31 27.93 -0.65
CA THR A 256 -7.41 27.40 -1.69
C THR A 256 -6.75 26.07 -1.27
N LEU A 257 -6.17 25.35 -2.26
CA LEU A 257 -5.37 24.16 -1.97
C LEU A 257 -4.15 24.49 -1.10
N LYS A 258 -3.56 25.68 -1.30
CA LYS A 258 -2.44 26.15 -0.46
C LYS A 258 -2.86 26.34 0.99
N GLU A 259 -4.03 26.95 1.25
CA GLU A 259 -4.56 27.05 2.62
C GLU A 259 -4.82 25.69 3.25
N ALA A 260 -5.30 24.71 2.46
CA ALA A 260 -5.48 23.33 2.93
C ALA A 260 -4.14 22.70 3.29
N TRP A 261 -3.11 22.89 2.45
CA TRP A 261 -1.75 22.44 2.71
C TRP A 261 -1.20 23.00 4.03
N ASP A 262 -1.31 24.29 4.26
CA ASP A 262 -0.80 24.94 5.47
C ASP A 262 -1.56 24.47 6.72
N ALA A 263 -2.86 24.24 6.61
CA ALA A 263 -3.69 23.73 7.69
C ALA A 263 -3.33 22.28 8.06
N VAL A 264 -3.17 21.41 7.05
CA VAL A 264 -2.78 20.00 7.26
C VAL A 264 -1.37 19.91 7.83
N ARG A 265 -0.41 20.67 7.32
CA ARG A 265 0.95 20.70 7.89
C ARG A 265 0.97 21.12 9.35
N THR A 266 0.15 22.12 9.70
CA THR A 266 0.04 22.57 11.10
C THR A 266 -0.43 21.44 12.03
N GLU A 267 -1.36 20.60 11.58
CA GLU A 267 -1.87 19.46 12.35
C GLU A 267 -0.91 18.27 12.32
N CYS A 268 -0.44 17.90 11.12
CA CYS A 268 0.29 16.64 10.92
C CYS A 268 1.78 16.71 11.27
N ASP A 269 2.47 17.86 11.08
CA ASP A 269 3.91 17.96 11.30
C ASP A 269 4.31 17.64 12.73
N CYS A 270 3.48 18.02 13.72
CA CYS A 270 3.78 17.75 15.13
C CYS A 270 3.63 16.27 15.51
N LYS A 271 2.88 15.47 14.72
CA LYS A 271 2.59 14.06 14.98
C LYS A 271 3.43 13.13 14.11
N PHE A 272 3.58 13.45 12.81
CA PHE A 272 3.96 12.48 11.78
C PHE A 272 5.18 12.88 10.94
N LYS A 273 5.82 14.04 11.17
CA LYS A 273 6.95 14.49 10.32
C LYS A 273 8.12 13.50 10.25
N ASP A 274 8.27 12.66 11.28
CA ASP A 274 9.33 11.67 11.39
C ASP A 274 8.91 10.30 10.84
N TYR A 275 7.68 10.16 10.31
CA TYR A 275 7.23 8.93 9.66
C TYR A 275 7.95 8.75 8.31
N ALA A 276 8.28 7.50 8.01
CA ALA A 276 8.84 7.17 6.70
C ALA A 276 7.94 7.71 5.58
N ILE A 277 8.55 8.23 4.53
CA ILE A 277 7.91 8.81 3.33
C ILE A 277 6.88 9.95 3.58
N TYR A 278 6.84 10.55 4.78
CA TYR A 278 5.89 11.61 5.10
C TYR A 278 5.90 12.77 4.11
N GLU A 279 7.07 13.38 3.87
CA GLU A 279 7.21 14.51 2.95
C GLU A 279 6.89 14.14 1.48
N HIS A 280 7.00 12.86 1.14
CA HIS A 280 6.61 12.37 -0.17
C HIS A 280 5.11 12.28 -0.33
N CYS A 281 4.41 11.68 0.65
CA CYS A 281 2.97 11.41 0.58
C CYS A 281 2.12 12.67 0.74
N LEU A 282 2.55 13.59 1.60
CA LEU A 282 1.72 14.69 2.08
C LEU A 282 1.13 15.57 0.96
N PRO A 283 1.85 15.96 -0.11
CA PRO A 283 1.27 16.77 -1.19
C PRO A 283 0.07 16.11 -1.87
N PHE A 284 0.19 14.80 -2.15
CA PHE A 284 -0.86 13.99 -2.77
C PHE A 284 -2.05 13.82 -1.82
N ASN A 285 -1.77 13.56 -0.56
CA ASN A 285 -2.77 13.38 0.49
C ASN A 285 -3.63 14.62 0.67
N VAL A 286 -3.01 15.79 0.77
CA VAL A 286 -3.72 17.07 0.91
C VAL A 286 -4.56 17.37 -0.33
N SER A 287 -4.01 17.15 -1.52
CA SER A 287 -4.74 17.35 -2.77
C SER A 287 -5.97 16.45 -2.85
N ARG A 288 -5.83 15.16 -2.47
CA ARG A 288 -6.94 14.21 -2.48
C ARG A 288 -7.98 14.52 -1.41
N ALA A 289 -7.56 14.82 -0.17
CA ALA A 289 -8.46 15.21 0.92
C ALA A 289 -9.29 16.44 0.55
N TYR A 290 -8.65 17.43 -0.05
CA TYR A 290 -9.31 18.65 -0.53
C TYR A 290 -10.31 18.37 -1.67
N ASP A 291 -9.95 17.51 -2.63
CA ASP A 291 -10.83 17.08 -3.71
C ASP A 291 -12.07 16.33 -3.18
N GLU A 292 -11.87 15.36 -2.29
CA GLU A 292 -12.96 14.56 -1.72
C GLU A 292 -13.93 15.43 -0.91
N ALA A 293 -13.40 16.34 -0.10
CA ALA A 293 -14.20 17.28 0.67
C ALA A 293 -15.04 18.25 -0.22
N ARG A 294 -14.68 18.39 -1.49
CA ARG A 294 -15.44 19.14 -2.50
C ARG A 294 -16.41 18.27 -3.31
N GLY A 295 -16.58 17.00 -2.93
CA GLY A 295 -17.51 16.07 -3.55
C GLY A 295 -16.94 15.29 -4.74
N ILE A 296 -15.62 15.28 -4.93
CA ILE A 296 -14.96 14.44 -5.94
C ILE A 296 -14.69 13.06 -5.31
N ASP A 297 -15.65 12.16 -5.42
CA ASP A 297 -15.56 10.81 -4.84
C ASP A 297 -14.45 9.98 -5.50
N SER A 298 -14.40 9.91 -6.83
CA SER A 298 -13.36 9.17 -7.54
C SER A 298 -12.06 9.97 -7.60
N PRO A 299 -10.94 9.43 -7.08
CA PRO A 299 -9.65 10.09 -7.19
C PRO A 299 -9.26 10.39 -8.63
N ARG A 300 -8.81 11.61 -8.89
CA ARG A 300 -8.31 12.00 -10.21
C ARG A 300 -6.98 11.28 -10.48
N ILE A 301 -6.78 10.85 -11.73
CA ILE A 301 -5.56 10.13 -12.13
C ILE A 301 -4.33 11.01 -11.97
N TRP A 302 -3.31 10.48 -11.33
CA TRP A 302 -2.00 11.12 -11.20
C TRP A 302 -1.20 10.92 -12.48
N THR A 303 -0.75 12.01 -13.07
CA THR A 303 0.19 12.05 -14.21
C THR A 303 1.35 12.96 -13.85
N ALA A 304 2.46 12.83 -14.56
CA ALA A 304 3.62 13.71 -14.34
C ALA A 304 3.28 15.21 -14.45
N GLU A 305 2.37 15.58 -15.37
CA GLU A 305 1.89 16.94 -15.51
C GLU A 305 1.08 17.39 -14.29
N ARG A 306 0.15 16.54 -13.84
CA ARG A 306 -0.68 16.85 -12.66
C ARG A 306 0.14 16.91 -11.37
N ASP A 307 1.17 16.07 -11.24
CA ASP A 307 2.11 16.13 -10.11
C ASP A 307 2.77 17.52 -10.03
N LEU A 308 3.19 18.09 -11.16
CA LEU A 308 3.77 19.43 -11.22
C LEU A 308 2.74 20.53 -10.94
N GLU A 309 1.55 20.46 -11.57
CA GLU A 309 0.46 21.41 -11.34
C GLU A 309 0.05 21.47 -9.86
N MET A 310 -0.10 20.30 -9.23
CA MET A 310 -0.39 20.20 -7.81
C MET A 310 0.73 20.85 -6.99
N TRP A 311 1.98 20.54 -7.29
CA TRP A 311 3.13 21.08 -6.57
C TRP A 311 3.20 22.61 -6.68
N GLU A 312 2.94 23.18 -7.86
CA GLU A 312 2.88 24.63 -8.07
C GLU A 312 1.74 25.25 -7.26
N ALA A 313 0.55 24.64 -7.27
CA ALA A 313 -0.60 25.11 -6.51
C ALA A 313 -0.36 25.10 -4.98
N LEU A 314 0.48 24.20 -4.47
CA LEU A 314 0.87 24.16 -3.05
C LEU A 314 1.89 25.25 -2.67
N GLN A 315 2.56 25.87 -3.64
CA GLN A 315 3.55 26.95 -3.40
C GLN A 315 2.95 28.36 -3.58
N ALA A 316 1.78 28.47 -4.23
CA ALA A 316 1.12 29.74 -4.50
C ALA A 316 0.56 30.40 -3.23
#